data_a7ea7bcf4e317f3321e02d3e578d4da5
#
_entry.id   a7ea7bcf4e317f3321e02d3e578d4da5
#
_cell.length_a   1.000
_cell.length_b   1.000
_cell.length_c   1.000
_cell.angle_alpha   90.00
_cell.angle_beta   90.00
_cell.angle_gamma   90.00
#
_symmetry.space_group_name_H-M   'P 1'
#
loop_
_entity.id
_entity.type
_entity.pdbx_description
1 polymer ?
#
loop_
_entity_poly.entity_id
_entity_poly.type
_entity_poly.pdbx_seq_one_letter_code
_entity_poly.pdbx_strand_id
1 'polypeptide(L)'
;MNVVIHRGTHQIGGSAIEISTASTRIMLDFGNELSLDEKYTPINLDIDGVTKGKPDCDGIVISHYHMDHLGQLTSVLPEIPVYMGTLGKEVALIGAEYQDKDLYSRLLGTNTFRGGESFTIGDIRIRPLVIDHSAADSYMFVIEAEGKHILYTGDFRMHGLRQHVLEKLVKTYIGEVDVLITEGTSLSRDANDPIAEVAVLDDISSYIQDGKYVFVMCSSTNIDRIMGIWQNMPTDKVLICDAYQKRILDTVINNVYYESSLYRRHDSPLVIDKGRYPKYYMEHGFVSLVRGTENFISKIKEFPKDDVRIIYSMWTGYIEENLALKELLDTYPSYICHASGHVSKDDLVQFIEMVDPDIVIPVHTDIPEKLKRILPNRNVYVVNDKEPFII
;
A
#
# COMPACT_ATOMS: atom_id res chain seq x y z
N MET A 1 9.32 3.24 -27.82
CA MET A 1 9.36 3.34 -26.36
C MET A 1 10.06 2.10 -25.81
N ASN A 2 10.80 2.22 -24.69
CA ASN A 2 11.53 1.12 -24.07
C ASN A 2 11.12 0.98 -22.60
N VAL A 3 11.01 -0.25 -22.09
CA VAL A 3 10.71 -0.59 -20.69
C VAL A 3 11.83 -1.45 -20.15
N VAL A 4 12.33 -1.11 -18.95
CA VAL A 4 13.31 -1.94 -18.22
C VAL A 4 12.82 -2.11 -16.79
N ILE A 5 12.62 -3.34 -16.38
CA ILE A 5 12.35 -3.63 -14.97
C ILE A 5 13.70 -3.80 -14.28
N HIS A 6 14.10 -2.84 -13.46
CA HIS A 6 15.38 -2.92 -12.74
C HIS A 6 15.32 -3.88 -11.57
N ARG A 7 14.13 -4.01 -10.95
CA ARG A 7 13.84 -4.94 -9.86
C ARG A 7 12.34 -5.21 -9.78
N GLY A 8 11.96 -6.44 -9.41
CA GLY A 8 10.58 -6.85 -9.17
C GLY A 8 10.05 -7.90 -10.15
N THR A 9 10.87 -8.46 -11.04
CA THR A 9 10.41 -9.48 -12.00
C THR A 9 10.22 -10.85 -11.35
N HIS A 10 11.07 -11.23 -10.38
CA HIS A 10 11.03 -12.52 -9.67
C HIS A 10 11.16 -12.33 -8.16
N GLN A 11 10.58 -11.25 -7.65
CA GLN A 11 10.47 -10.97 -6.21
C GLN A 11 9.27 -10.08 -5.93
N ILE A 12 8.72 -10.20 -4.73
CA ILE A 12 7.71 -9.28 -4.20
C ILE A 12 8.43 -8.10 -3.55
N GLY A 13 8.00 -6.88 -3.87
CA GLY A 13 8.61 -5.65 -3.37
C GLY A 13 9.85 -5.21 -4.14
N GLY A 14 10.40 -4.07 -3.75
CA GLY A 14 11.56 -3.46 -4.38
C GLY A 14 11.31 -2.91 -5.77
N SER A 15 10.09 -2.54 -6.09
CA SER A 15 9.66 -2.10 -7.42
C SER A 15 10.49 -0.95 -7.94
N ALA A 16 11.05 -1.11 -9.15
CA ALA A 16 11.79 -0.07 -9.88
C ALA A 16 11.70 -0.35 -11.37
N ILE A 17 10.89 0.44 -12.07
CA ILE A 17 10.56 0.26 -13.49
C ILE A 17 10.95 1.52 -14.26
N GLU A 18 11.72 1.36 -15.31
CA GLU A 18 12.10 2.43 -16.21
C GLU A 18 11.23 2.44 -17.46
N ILE A 19 10.79 3.62 -17.87
CA ILE A 19 10.17 3.86 -19.15
C ILE A 19 10.95 4.97 -19.85
N SER A 20 11.35 4.73 -21.10
CA SER A 20 12.11 5.72 -21.86
C SER A 20 11.64 5.84 -23.32
N THR A 21 11.70 7.06 -23.82
CA THR A 21 11.56 7.44 -25.24
C THR A 21 12.94 7.80 -25.81
N ALA A 22 12.96 8.35 -26.99
CA ALA A 22 14.21 8.88 -27.58
C ALA A 22 14.76 10.09 -26.81
N SER A 23 13.95 10.81 -26.02
CA SER A 23 14.30 12.09 -25.40
C SER A 23 14.03 12.17 -23.89
N THR A 24 13.27 11.24 -23.32
CA THR A 24 12.84 11.28 -21.92
C THR A 24 13.01 9.91 -21.25
N ARG A 25 13.48 9.93 -20.02
CA ARG A 25 13.67 8.74 -19.19
C ARG A 25 13.05 8.96 -17.82
N ILE A 26 12.10 8.11 -17.44
CA ILE A 26 11.45 8.17 -16.11
C ILE A 26 11.54 6.83 -15.40
N MET A 27 11.44 6.87 -14.07
CA MET A 27 11.25 5.69 -13.24
C MET A 27 9.83 5.68 -12.64
N LEU A 28 9.23 4.50 -12.54
CA LEU A 28 8.02 4.23 -11.78
C LEU A 28 8.42 3.42 -10.55
N ASP A 29 8.17 3.99 -9.39
CA ASP A 29 8.58 3.49 -8.08
C ASP A 29 10.11 3.34 -7.92
N PHE A 30 10.56 3.30 -6.68
CA PHE A 30 11.97 3.11 -6.33
C PHE A 30 12.07 2.55 -4.91
N GLY A 31 11.73 1.25 -4.76
CA GLY A 31 11.42 0.61 -3.50
C GLY A 31 12.55 -0.21 -2.88
N ASN A 32 12.41 -0.48 -1.59
CA ASN A 32 13.23 -1.45 -0.87
C ASN A 32 12.75 -2.88 -1.16
N GLU A 33 13.69 -3.81 -1.19
CA GLU A 33 13.34 -5.23 -1.10
C GLU A 33 12.64 -5.51 0.23
N LEU A 34 11.67 -6.41 0.21
CA LEU A 34 11.01 -6.88 1.43
C LEU A 34 11.82 -8.03 2.05
N SER A 35 12.00 -7.96 3.36
CA SER A 35 12.58 -9.04 4.16
C SER A 35 11.85 -9.12 5.50
N LEU A 36 11.65 -10.34 5.98
CA LEU A 36 11.15 -10.59 7.33
C LEU A 36 12.26 -10.52 8.38
N ASP A 37 13.53 -10.58 7.96
CA ASP A 37 14.68 -10.42 8.88
C ASP A 37 14.85 -8.94 9.23
N GLU A 38 14.61 -8.58 10.49
CA GLU A 38 14.79 -7.21 11.01
C GLU A 38 16.24 -6.68 10.87
N LYS A 39 17.23 -7.56 10.70
CA LYS A 39 18.62 -7.20 10.48
C LYS A 39 18.99 -7.05 9.01
N TYR A 40 18.06 -7.35 8.11
CA TYR A 40 18.29 -7.21 6.69
C TYR A 40 18.46 -5.74 6.31
N THR A 41 19.53 -5.46 5.59
CA THR A 41 19.75 -4.15 4.98
C THR A 41 19.43 -4.26 3.49
N PRO A 42 18.44 -3.52 2.98
CA PRO A 42 18.08 -3.57 1.57
C PRO A 42 19.28 -3.24 0.67
N ILE A 43 19.46 -4.03 -0.39
CA ILE A 43 20.50 -3.78 -1.38
C ILE A 43 20.08 -2.59 -2.24
N ASN A 44 20.92 -1.55 -2.26
CA ASN A 44 20.66 -0.39 -3.09
C ASN A 44 20.72 -0.75 -4.57
N LEU A 45 19.78 -0.21 -5.33
CA LEU A 45 19.82 -0.27 -6.78
C LEU A 45 21.02 0.54 -7.30
N ASP A 46 21.75 -0.07 -8.24
CA ASP A 46 22.90 0.55 -8.90
C ASP A 46 22.53 0.80 -10.37
N ILE A 47 22.10 2.03 -10.67
CA ILE A 47 21.60 2.46 -11.98
C ILE A 47 22.31 3.73 -12.40
N ASP A 48 23.07 3.65 -13.51
CA ASP A 48 23.74 4.81 -14.08
C ASP A 48 22.73 5.91 -14.45
N GLY A 49 23.05 7.15 -14.08
CA GLY A 49 22.22 8.32 -14.30
C GLY A 49 21.04 8.47 -13.33
N VAL A 50 20.79 7.47 -12.45
CA VAL A 50 19.73 7.52 -11.44
C VAL A 50 20.30 7.53 -10.02
N THR A 51 21.15 6.56 -9.68
CA THR A 51 21.78 6.45 -8.34
C THR A 51 23.24 6.83 -8.34
N LYS A 52 23.88 6.87 -9.48
CA LYS A 52 25.29 7.22 -9.65
C LYS A 52 25.57 7.90 -10.99
N GLY A 53 26.74 8.50 -11.11
CA GLY A 53 27.19 9.17 -12.32
C GLY A 53 26.58 10.55 -12.50
N LYS A 54 26.45 10.99 -13.76
CA LYS A 54 25.76 12.24 -14.11
C LYS A 54 24.26 11.95 -14.20
N PRO A 55 23.38 12.78 -13.60
CA PRO A 55 21.94 12.60 -13.72
C PRO A 55 21.50 12.49 -15.20
N ASP A 56 20.74 11.43 -15.46
CA ASP A 56 20.20 11.11 -16.79
C ASP A 56 18.82 10.43 -16.63
N CYS A 57 18.00 11.02 -15.77
CA CYS A 57 16.61 10.62 -15.55
C CYS A 57 15.80 11.89 -15.27
N ASP A 58 14.68 12.04 -15.97
CA ASP A 58 13.85 13.24 -15.96
C ASP A 58 12.85 13.25 -14.80
N GLY A 59 12.63 12.11 -14.15
CA GLY A 59 11.77 12.04 -12.97
C GLY A 59 11.48 10.63 -12.47
N ILE A 60 11.13 10.55 -11.19
CA ILE A 60 10.63 9.34 -10.54
C ILE A 60 9.19 9.57 -10.11
N VAL A 61 8.29 8.68 -10.48
CA VAL A 61 6.85 8.77 -10.18
C VAL A 61 6.47 7.63 -9.25
N ILE A 62 6.00 7.96 -8.05
CA ILE A 62 5.68 7.01 -7.00
C ILE A 62 4.20 6.68 -7.01
N SER A 63 3.87 5.38 -7.08
CA SER A 63 2.51 4.87 -7.08
C SER A 63 1.83 5.03 -5.72
N HIS A 64 2.53 4.71 -4.63
CA HIS A 64 2.04 4.85 -3.26
C HIS A 64 3.18 4.84 -2.24
N TYR A 65 2.86 5.05 -0.95
CA TYR A 65 3.86 5.32 0.10
C TYR A 65 4.41 4.09 0.84
N HIS A 66 4.18 2.86 0.38
CA HIS A 66 4.83 1.72 1.00
C HIS A 66 6.34 1.70 0.69
N MET A 67 7.14 1.17 1.62
CA MET A 67 8.59 1.23 1.55
C MET A 67 9.17 0.41 0.39
N ASP A 68 8.49 -0.59 -0.07
CA ASP A 68 8.86 -1.38 -1.24
C ASP A 68 8.55 -0.70 -2.59
N HIS A 69 8.02 0.54 -2.54
CA HIS A 69 7.80 1.42 -3.68
C HIS A 69 8.55 2.76 -3.59
N LEU A 70 8.91 3.23 -2.37
CA LEU A 70 9.61 4.51 -2.22
C LEU A 70 10.89 4.44 -1.36
N GLY A 71 11.16 3.33 -0.71
CA GLY A 71 12.18 3.24 0.34
C GLY A 71 13.61 3.50 -0.10
N GLN A 72 13.93 3.45 -1.40
CA GLN A 72 15.26 3.77 -1.93
C GLN A 72 15.38 5.19 -2.52
N LEU A 73 14.44 6.07 -2.30
CA LEU A 73 14.53 7.47 -2.78
C LEU A 73 15.73 8.23 -2.25
N THR A 74 16.31 7.82 -1.12
CA THR A 74 17.53 8.41 -0.55
C THR A 74 18.78 8.05 -1.33
N SER A 75 18.77 6.97 -2.11
CA SER A 75 19.89 6.57 -2.99
C SER A 75 19.86 7.27 -4.35
N VAL A 76 18.75 7.94 -4.69
CA VAL A 76 18.59 8.64 -5.96
C VAL A 76 19.36 9.96 -5.96
N LEU A 77 20.01 10.29 -7.07
CA LEU A 77 20.72 11.55 -7.25
C LEU A 77 19.78 12.74 -6.93
N PRO A 78 20.26 13.70 -6.14
CA PRO A 78 19.39 14.76 -5.59
C PRO A 78 18.77 15.69 -6.64
N GLU A 79 19.39 15.80 -7.82
CA GLU A 79 18.91 16.61 -8.94
C GLU A 79 17.68 16.02 -9.63
N ILE A 80 17.43 14.72 -9.49
CA ILE A 80 16.31 14.05 -10.16
C ILE A 80 15.02 14.38 -9.42
N PRO A 81 14.01 14.98 -10.08
CA PRO A 81 12.74 15.29 -9.45
C PRO A 81 11.94 14.02 -9.13
N VAL A 82 11.27 14.03 -7.99
CA VAL A 82 10.33 12.97 -7.57
C VAL A 82 8.91 13.52 -7.61
N TYR A 83 7.96 12.70 -8.01
CA TYR A 83 6.52 13.01 -8.11
C TYR A 83 5.72 11.99 -7.32
N MET A 84 4.78 12.45 -6.51
CA MET A 84 3.96 11.59 -5.65
C MET A 84 2.55 12.15 -5.47
N GLY A 85 1.59 11.30 -5.18
CA GLY A 85 0.23 11.73 -4.82
C GLY A 85 0.23 12.70 -3.64
N THR A 86 -0.61 13.74 -3.71
CA THR A 86 -0.62 14.82 -2.71
C THR A 86 -0.86 14.29 -1.30
N LEU A 87 -1.87 13.44 -1.10
CA LEU A 87 -2.19 12.87 0.20
C LEU A 87 -1.14 11.82 0.62
N GLY A 88 -0.70 11.00 -0.32
CA GLY A 88 0.34 9.99 -0.10
C GLY A 88 1.64 10.59 0.42
N LYS A 89 2.07 11.73 -0.13
CA LYS A 89 3.24 12.48 0.34
C LYS A 89 3.09 12.92 1.81
N GLU A 90 1.94 13.47 2.19
CA GLU A 90 1.70 13.92 3.56
C GLU A 90 1.75 12.76 4.57
N VAL A 91 1.22 11.60 4.20
CA VAL A 91 1.30 10.38 5.02
C VAL A 91 2.74 9.87 5.11
N ALA A 92 3.46 9.81 3.98
CA ALA A 92 4.86 9.39 3.93
C ALA A 92 5.77 10.29 4.78
N LEU A 93 5.57 11.61 4.74
CA LEU A 93 6.31 12.58 5.57
C LEU A 93 6.15 12.30 7.06
N ILE A 94 4.95 11.96 7.52
CA ILE A 94 4.73 11.60 8.93
C ILE A 94 5.53 10.36 9.31
N GLY A 95 5.52 9.32 8.47
CA GLY A 95 6.30 8.11 8.70
C GLY A 95 7.81 8.37 8.75
N ALA A 96 8.32 9.08 7.74
CA ALA A 96 9.73 9.38 7.60
C ALA A 96 10.27 10.28 8.73
N GLU A 97 9.49 11.24 9.22
CA GLU A 97 9.88 12.12 10.32
C GLU A 97 10.29 11.33 11.58
N TYR A 98 9.63 10.20 11.84
CA TYR A 98 9.91 9.34 12.99
C TYR A 98 11.01 8.30 12.74
N GLN A 99 11.20 7.88 11.49
CA GLN A 99 12.00 6.68 11.18
C GLN A 99 13.27 6.99 10.37
N ASP A 100 13.24 7.97 9.45
CA ASP A 100 14.31 8.23 8.49
C ASP A 100 14.36 9.70 8.09
N LYS A 101 15.32 10.43 8.66
CA LYS A 101 15.48 11.87 8.40
C LYS A 101 15.92 12.20 6.98
N ASP A 102 16.67 11.30 6.35
CA ASP A 102 17.16 11.53 4.98
C ASP A 102 16.00 11.35 4.01
N LEU A 103 15.18 10.31 4.20
CA LEU A 103 13.95 10.13 3.46
C LEU A 103 12.97 11.30 3.70
N TYR A 104 12.81 11.76 4.93
CA TYR A 104 12.01 12.94 5.24
C TYR A 104 12.44 14.16 4.43
N SER A 105 13.76 14.44 4.43
CA SER A 105 14.34 15.56 3.68
C SER A 105 14.10 15.41 2.18
N ARG A 106 14.22 14.20 1.64
CA ARG A 106 13.94 13.89 0.23
C ARG A 106 12.47 14.13 -0.14
N LEU A 107 11.56 13.67 0.72
CA LEU A 107 10.11 13.81 0.53
C LEU A 107 9.64 15.26 0.58
N LEU A 108 10.26 16.13 1.39
CA LEU A 108 9.94 17.55 1.42
C LEU A 108 10.06 18.20 0.03
N GLY A 109 11.10 17.84 -0.74
CA GLY A 109 11.37 18.34 -2.09
C GLY A 109 10.53 17.67 -3.20
N THR A 110 9.67 16.71 -2.89
CA THR A 110 8.89 15.97 -3.89
C THR A 110 7.77 16.82 -4.47
N ASN A 111 7.61 16.80 -5.80
CA ASN A 111 6.47 17.37 -6.51
C ASN A 111 5.22 16.54 -6.26
N THR A 112 4.03 17.15 -6.40
CA THR A 112 2.79 16.43 -6.16
C THR A 112 1.86 16.45 -7.36
N PHE A 113 1.07 15.39 -7.50
CA PHE A 113 -0.02 15.29 -8.45
C PHE A 113 -1.33 14.86 -7.75
N ARG A 114 -2.45 14.93 -8.46
CA ARG A 114 -3.76 14.45 -8.01
C ARG A 114 -4.33 13.44 -8.99
N GLY A 115 -5.10 12.50 -8.47
CA GLY A 115 -5.81 11.53 -9.30
C GLY A 115 -6.72 12.16 -10.33
N GLY A 116 -6.65 11.67 -11.57
CA GLY A 116 -7.40 12.18 -12.71
C GLY A 116 -6.76 13.37 -13.44
N GLU A 117 -5.80 14.08 -12.83
CA GLU A 117 -5.10 15.21 -13.44
C GLU A 117 -3.84 14.74 -14.14
N SER A 118 -3.83 14.78 -15.48
CA SER A 118 -2.64 14.40 -16.25
C SER A 118 -1.54 15.45 -16.14
N PHE A 119 -0.30 14.99 -16.09
CA PHE A 119 0.90 15.81 -16.17
C PHE A 119 1.90 15.20 -17.16
N THR A 120 2.95 15.94 -17.50
CA THR A 120 4.01 15.49 -18.41
C THR A 120 5.37 15.61 -17.80
N ILE A 121 6.23 14.65 -18.12
CA ILE A 121 7.69 14.72 -17.91
C ILE A 121 8.32 14.54 -19.27
N GLY A 122 9.00 15.56 -19.79
CA GLY A 122 9.47 15.56 -21.16
C GLY A 122 8.34 15.33 -22.17
N ASP A 123 8.46 14.30 -22.99
CA ASP A 123 7.46 13.86 -23.98
C ASP A 123 6.55 12.71 -23.49
N ILE A 124 6.69 12.30 -22.23
CA ILE A 124 5.86 11.26 -21.61
C ILE A 124 4.70 11.93 -20.86
N ARG A 125 3.47 11.60 -21.24
CA ARG A 125 2.25 12.02 -20.54
C ARG A 125 1.82 10.94 -19.55
N ILE A 126 1.50 11.34 -18.33
CA ILE A 126 1.12 10.43 -17.22
C ILE A 126 -0.24 10.87 -16.68
N ARG A 127 -1.18 9.93 -16.60
CA ARG A 127 -2.47 10.12 -15.95
C ARG A 127 -2.56 9.19 -14.74
N PRO A 128 -2.50 9.73 -13.51
CA PRO A 128 -2.71 8.97 -12.30
C PRO A 128 -4.20 8.68 -12.09
N LEU A 129 -4.54 7.43 -11.79
CA LEU A 129 -5.89 6.97 -11.47
C LEU A 129 -5.89 6.40 -10.05
N VAL A 130 -6.68 6.99 -9.15
CA VAL A 130 -6.80 6.50 -7.76
C VAL A 130 -7.40 5.10 -7.74
N ILE A 131 -6.75 4.18 -7.04
CA ILE A 131 -7.12 2.77 -6.97
C ILE A 131 -7.24 2.28 -5.53
N ASP A 132 -7.94 1.17 -5.33
CA ASP A 132 -8.04 0.52 -4.02
C ASP A 132 -6.78 -0.31 -3.71
N HIS A 133 -6.18 0.00 -2.59
CA HIS A 133 -5.06 -0.72 -1.98
C HIS A 133 -5.09 -0.50 -0.46
N SER A 134 -4.22 -1.15 0.31
CA SER A 134 -4.12 -0.91 1.76
C SER A 134 -3.59 0.50 2.10
N ALA A 135 -2.79 1.10 1.22
CA ALA A 135 -2.40 2.51 1.30
C ALA A 135 -3.49 3.41 0.72
N ALA A 136 -3.87 4.47 1.43
CA ALA A 136 -4.69 5.53 0.85
C ALA A 136 -3.88 6.30 -0.21
N ASP A 137 -4.58 6.88 -1.19
CA ASP A 137 -3.91 7.65 -2.27
C ASP A 137 -2.94 6.81 -3.12
N SER A 138 -3.31 5.56 -3.40
CA SER A 138 -2.59 4.66 -4.32
C SER A 138 -3.06 4.85 -5.75
N TYR A 139 -2.16 4.66 -6.71
CA TYR A 139 -2.40 4.99 -8.11
C TYR A 139 -1.98 3.89 -9.08
N MET A 140 -2.82 3.70 -10.10
CA MET A 140 -2.39 3.21 -11.42
C MET A 140 -1.97 4.40 -12.29
N PHE A 141 -1.05 4.17 -13.22
CA PHE A 141 -0.64 5.19 -14.19
C PHE A 141 -0.96 4.74 -15.62
N VAL A 142 -1.74 5.55 -16.35
CA VAL A 142 -1.82 5.48 -17.81
C VAL A 142 -0.73 6.37 -18.35
N ILE A 143 0.19 5.79 -19.13
CA ILE A 143 1.40 6.43 -19.64
C ILE A 143 1.35 6.42 -21.17
N GLU A 144 1.44 7.60 -21.74
CA GLU A 144 1.31 7.81 -23.18
C GLU A 144 2.58 8.47 -23.73
N ALA A 145 3.25 7.87 -24.69
CA ALA A 145 4.35 8.45 -25.46
C ALA A 145 4.56 7.69 -26.77
N GLU A 146 5.09 8.34 -27.79
CA GLU A 146 5.41 7.75 -29.12
C GLU A 146 4.23 6.97 -29.74
N GLY A 147 2.97 7.37 -29.45
CA GLY A 147 1.75 6.70 -29.92
C GLY A 147 1.48 5.35 -29.25
N LYS A 148 2.13 5.07 -28.12
CA LYS A 148 1.97 3.86 -27.32
C LYS A 148 1.33 4.17 -25.97
N HIS A 149 0.55 3.22 -25.44
CA HIS A 149 -0.13 3.29 -24.17
C HIS A 149 0.33 2.17 -23.25
N ILE A 150 0.91 2.54 -22.11
CA ILE A 150 1.29 1.62 -21.03
C ILE A 150 0.36 1.85 -19.85
N LEU A 151 -0.16 0.78 -19.28
CA LEU A 151 -0.81 0.81 -17.97
C LEU A 151 0.11 0.16 -16.93
N TYR A 152 0.53 0.93 -15.93
CA TYR A 152 1.21 0.40 -14.73
C TYR A 152 0.25 0.41 -13.56
N THR A 153 0.05 -0.74 -12.93
CA THR A 153 -0.97 -0.86 -11.87
C THR A 153 -0.49 -0.34 -10.51
N GLY A 154 0.83 -0.29 -10.25
CA GLY A 154 1.27 -0.32 -8.86
C GLY A 154 0.65 -1.53 -8.15
N ASP A 155 0.47 -1.43 -6.85
CA ASP A 155 -0.24 -2.44 -6.07
C ASP A 155 -1.72 -2.09 -5.96
N PHE A 156 -2.60 -3.10 -6.10
CA PHE A 156 -4.04 -2.89 -6.05
C PHE A 156 -4.81 -4.12 -5.56
N ARG A 157 -6.08 -3.91 -5.22
CA ARG A 157 -7.04 -4.98 -4.89
C ARG A 157 -8.41 -4.70 -5.49
N MET A 158 -9.21 -5.76 -5.68
CA MET A 158 -10.58 -5.69 -6.19
C MET A 158 -11.65 -6.01 -5.12
N HIS A 159 -11.25 -6.32 -3.90
CA HIS A 159 -12.10 -6.72 -2.78
C HIS A 159 -12.08 -5.73 -1.60
N GLY A 160 -11.59 -4.51 -1.83
CA GLY A 160 -11.54 -3.44 -0.86
C GLY A 160 -12.81 -2.58 -0.83
N LEU A 161 -12.80 -1.50 -0.07
CA LEU A 161 -13.99 -0.64 0.12
C LEU A 161 -14.35 0.18 -1.12
N ARG A 162 -13.41 0.32 -2.07
CA ARG A 162 -13.59 1.06 -3.34
C ARG A 162 -13.68 0.16 -4.56
N GLN A 163 -13.89 -1.14 -4.39
CA GLN A 163 -13.96 -2.14 -5.48
C GLN A 163 -14.87 -1.73 -6.64
N HIS A 164 -15.99 -1.07 -6.37
CA HIS A 164 -16.97 -0.65 -7.37
C HIS A 164 -16.47 0.46 -8.33
N VAL A 165 -15.33 1.09 -8.01
CA VAL A 165 -14.78 2.20 -8.81
C VAL A 165 -13.94 1.67 -9.98
N LEU A 166 -13.27 0.52 -9.82
CA LEU A 166 -12.29 0.00 -10.77
C LEU A 166 -12.87 -0.25 -12.17
N GLU A 167 -14.00 -0.93 -12.26
CA GLU A 167 -14.65 -1.19 -13.56
C GLU A 167 -14.98 0.09 -14.32
N LYS A 168 -15.46 1.11 -13.60
CA LYS A 168 -15.74 2.43 -14.18
C LYS A 168 -14.43 3.12 -14.64
N LEU A 169 -13.35 3.01 -13.85
CA LEU A 169 -12.05 3.56 -14.22
C LEU A 169 -11.53 2.94 -15.51
N VAL A 170 -11.55 1.60 -15.61
CA VAL A 170 -11.12 0.87 -16.82
C VAL A 170 -11.91 1.34 -18.03
N LYS A 171 -13.24 1.31 -17.96
CA LYS A 171 -14.11 1.67 -19.11
C LYS A 171 -14.02 3.13 -19.54
N THR A 172 -13.71 4.04 -18.59
CA THR A 172 -13.81 5.48 -18.87
C THR A 172 -12.47 6.15 -19.15
N TYR A 173 -11.38 5.70 -18.53
CA TYR A 173 -10.14 6.45 -18.47
C TYR A 173 -8.90 5.71 -18.97
N ILE A 174 -8.93 4.36 -19.08
CA ILE A 174 -7.75 3.59 -19.47
C ILE A 174 -7.63 3.54 -21.01
N GLY A 175 -8.72 3.21 -21.71
CA GLY A 175 -8.70 3.08 -23.18
C GLY A 175 -7.95 1.83 -23.64
N GLU A 176 -7.43 1.87 -24.88
CA GLU A 176 -6.60 0.81 -25.44
C GLU A 176 -5.22 0.78 -24.75
N VAL A 177 -4.70 -0.42 -24.48
CA VAL A 177 -3.44 -0.63 -23.76
C VAL A 177 -2.53 -1.55 -24.56
N ASP A 178 -1.41 -1.02 -25.05
CA ASP A 178 -0.38 -1.83 -25.74
C ASP A 178 0.33 -2.74 -24.71
N VAL A 179 0.68 -2.22 -23.54
CA VAL A 179 1.38 -2.97 -22.49
C VAL A 179 0.78 -2.72 -21.12
N LEU A 180 0.39 -3.79 -20.46
CA LEU A 180 0.01 -3.80 -19.05
C LEU A 180 1.18 -4.30 -18.20
N ILE A 181 1.71 -3.46 -17.31
CA ILE A 181 2.67 -3.84 -16.27
C ILE A 181 1.90 -3.97 -14.98
N THR A 182 1.77 -5.17 -14.43
CA THR A 182 0.88 -5.45 -13.30
C THR A 182 1.53 -6.26 -12.20
N GLU A 183 1.14 -5.97 -10.95
CA GLU A 183 1.52 -6.79 -9.82
C GLU A 183 1.03 -8.23 -9.96
N GLY A 184 1.73 -9.16 -9.32
CA GLY A 184 1.37 -10.57 -9.23
C GLY A 184 1.66 -11.17 -7.86
N THR A 185 1.54 -10.38 -6.79
CA THR A 185 1.86 -10.78 -5.40
C THR A 185 1.16 -12.07 -4.97
N SER A 186 -0.10 -12.25 -5.38
CA SER A 186 -0.88 -13.44 -5.01
C SER A 186 -0.59 -14.66 -5.86
N LEU A 187 0.22 -14.55 -6.91
CA LEU A 187 0.50 -15.70 -7.79
C LEU A 187 1.22 -16.84 -7.06
N SER A 188 2.08 -16.53 -6.09
CA SER A 188 2.79 -17.54 -5.28
C SER A 188 1.92 -18.14 -4.16
N ARG A 189 0.77 -17.53 -3.86
CA ARG A 189 -0.08 -17.98 -2.75
C ARG A 189 -1.11 -18.97 -3.22
N ASP A 190 -1.33 -20.04 -2.44
CA ASP A 190 -2.42 -21.00 -2.64
C ASP A 190 -3.73 -20.51 -1.96
N ALA A 191 -3.89 -19.20 -1.85
CA ALA A 191 -5.01 -18.60 -1.16
C ALA A 191 -6.32 -18.86 -1.91
N ASN A 192 -7.33 -19.25 -1.14
CA ASN A 192 -8.73 -19.27 -1.52
C ASN A 192 -9.22 -17.86 -1.88
N ASP A 193 -10.49 -17.74 -2.22
CA ASP A 193 -11.15 -16.47 -2.52
C ASP A 193 -10.76 -15.37 -1.53
N PRO A 194 -10.52 -14.15 -2.01
CA PRO A 194 -10.14 -13.05 -1.15
C PRO A 194 -11.28 -12.73 -0.17
N ILE A 195 -10.94 -12.53 1.09
CA ILE A 195 -11.91 -12.03 2.07
C ILE A 195 -12.14 -10.56 1.75
N ALA A 196 -13.40 -10.18 1.51
CA ALA A 196 -13.77 -8.80 1.25
C ALA A 196 -13.52 -7.92 2.48
N GLU A 197 -13.01 -6.69 2.26
CA GLU A 197 -12.74 -5.73 3.34
C GLU A 197 -13.99 -5.45 4.19
N VAL A 198 -15.18 -5.43 3.57
CA VAL A 198 -16.46 -5.26 4.29
C VAL A 198 -16.68 -6.41 5.27
N ALA A 199 -16.46 -7.65 4.87
CA ALA A 199 -16.64 -8.81 5.75
C ALA A 199 -15.64 -8.76 6.93
N VAL A 200 -14.40 -8.34 6.69
CA VAL A 200 -13.41 -8.13 7.76
C VAL A 200 -13.89 -7.06 8.75
N LEU A 201 -14.47 -5.97 8.26
CA LEU A 201 -14.99 -4.90 9.13
C LEU A 201 -16.22 -5.36 9.92
N ASP A 202 -17.08 -6.18 9.34
CA ASP A 202 -18.25 -6.76 10.04
C ASP A 202 -17.80 -7.69 11.17
N ASP A 203 -16.82 -8.56 10.93
CA ASP A 203 -16.23 -9.42 11.96
C ASP A 203 -15.60 -8.59 13.08
N ILE A 204 -14.76 -7.59 12.74
CA ILE A 204 -14.14 -6.68 13.71
C ILE A 204 -15.23 -5.98 14.55
N SER A 205 -16.29 -5.48 13.91
CA SER A 205 -17.39 -4.79 14.58
C SER A 205 -18.07 -5.71 15.60
N SER A 206 -18.30 -6.99 15.25
CA SER A 206 -18.90 -7.96 16.18
C SER A 206 -18.06 -8.16 17.45
N TYR A 207 -16.72 -8.32 17.29
CA TYR A 207 -15.82 -8.46 18.42
C TYR A 207 -15.68 -7.18 19.26
N ILE A 208 -15.85 -6.00 18.64
CA ILE A 208 -15.87 -4.73 19.35
C ILE A 208 -17.13 -4.62 20.23
N GLN A 209 -18.27 -5.05 19.75
CA GLN A 209 -19.53 -5.01 20.51
C GLN A 209 -19.45 -5.87 21.77
N ASP A 210 -18.89 -7.07 21.68
CA ASP A 210 -18.84 -8.03 22.77
C ASP A 210 -17.62 -7.83 23.69
N GLY A 211 -16.61 -7.07 23.28
CA GLY A 211 -15.37 -6.87 24.02
C GLY A 211 -15.40 -5.66 24.94
N LYS A 212 -14.86 -5.78 26.17
CA LYS A 212 -14.68 -4.64 27.07
C LYS A 212 -13.44 -3.81 26.68
N TYR A 213 -12.28 -4.45 26.62
CA TYR A 213 -11.02 -3.85 26.18
C TYR A 213 -10.60 -4.51 24.88
N VAL A 214 -10.80 -3.82 23.78
CA VAL A 214 -10.49 -4.34 22.45
C VAL A 214 -9.23 -3.68 21.90
N PHE A 215 -8.22 -4.49 21.61
CA PHE A 215 -6.97 -4.04 21.01
C PHE A 215 -6.91 -4.50 19.56
N VAL A 216 -6.91 -3.55 18.64
CA VAL A 216 -6.82 -3.84 17.20
C VAL A 216 -5.39 -3.61 16.73
N MET A 217 -4.72 -4.70 16.36
CA MET A 217 -3.39 -4.67 15.76
C MET A 217 -3.51 -4.50 14.25
N CYS A 218 -3.31 -3.29 13.76
CA CYS A 218 -3.38 -2.93 12.35
C CYS A 218 -2.19 -2.05 11.97
N SER A 219 -1.75 -2.13 10.72
CA SER A 219 -0.77 -1.17 10.19
C SER A 219 -1.33 0.25 10.32
N SER A 220 -0.51 1.16 10.85
CA SER A 220 -0.89 2.57 11.00
C SER A 220 -1.23 3.27 9.68
N THR A 221 -0.74 2.72 8.58
CA THR A 221 -0.92 3.24 7.23
C THR A 221 -2.00 2.50 6.43
N ASN A 222 -2.62 1.44 7.00
CA ASN A 222 -3.83 0.86 6.42
C ASN A 222 -5.06 1.70 6.81
N ILE A 223 -5.13 2.87 6.19
CA ILE A 223 -6.04 3.95 6.58
C ILE A 223 -7.49 3.55 6.34
N ASP A 224 -7.79 2.91 5.22
CA ASP A 224 -9.15 2.48 4.87
C ASP A 224 -9.73 1.57 5.96
N ARG A 225 -8.95 0.59 6.44
CA ARG A 225 -9.37 -0.31 7.51
C ARG A 225 -9.58 0.43 8.83
N ILE A 226 -8.65 1.30 9.21
CA ILE A 226 -8.77 2.05 10.46
C ILE A 226 -9.97 2.98 10.44
N MET A 227 -10.19 3.67 9.33
CA MET A 227 -11.36 4.53 9.16
C MET A 227 -12.66 3.72 9.16
N GLY A 228 -12.67 2.56 8.50
CA GLY A 228 -13.80 1.62 8.51
C GLY A 228 -14.10 1.11 9.92
N ILE A 229 -13.09 0.73 10.69
CA ILE A 229 -13.24 0.37 12.10
C ILE A 229 -13.86 1.51 12.88
N TRP A 230 -13.33 2.72 12.76
CA TRP A 230 -13.82 3.89 13.49
C TRP A 230 -15.28 4.22 13.13
N GLN A 231 -15.66 4.14 11.86
CA GLN A 231 -17.03 4.41 11.41
C GLN A 231 -18.06 3.37 11.88
N ASN A 232 -17.64 2.14 12.13
CA ASN A 232 -18.51 1.06 12.60
C ASN A 232 -18.48 0.88 14.12
N MET A 233 -17.81 1.77 14.86
CA MET A 233 -17.76 1.69 16.32
C MET A 233 -19.10 2.06 16.97
N PRO A 234 -19.46 1.38 18.08
CA PRO A 234 -20.53 1.83 18.96
C PRO A 234 -20.25 3.25 19.47
N THR A 235 -21.29 4.09 19.54
CA THR A 235 -21.16 5.51 19.94
C THR A 235 -20.85 5.70 21.43
N ASP A 236 -21.06 4.67 22.25
CA ASP A 236 -20.73 4.64 23.67
C ASP A 236 -19.26 4.23 23.96
N LYS A 237 -18.52 3.79 22.92
CA LYS A 237 -17.10 3.46 23.03
C LYS A 237 -16.20 4.55 22.46
N VAL A 238 -15.00 4.63 22.98
CA VAL A 238 -13.95 5.54 22.49
C VAL A 238 -12.92 4.77 21.67
N LEU A 239 -12.43 5.38 20.60
CA LEU A 239 -11.25 4.89 19.88
C LEU A 239 -9.99 5.55 20.43
N ILE A 240 -9.06 4.75 20.92
CA ILE A 240 -7.78 5.19 21.47
C ILE A 240 -6.67 4.87 20.48
N CYS A 241 -5.77 5.82 20.24
CA CYS A 241 -4.59 5.62 19.43
C CYS A 241 -3.42 6.44 19.99
N ASP A 242 -2.20 6.19 19.51
CA ASP A 242 -1.08 7.07 19.84
C ASP A 242 -1.08 8.37 19.01
N ALA A 243 -0.17 9.27 19.33
CA ALA A 243 -0.06 10.57 18.67
C ALA A 243 0.31 10.43 17.17
N TYR A 244 1.13 9.44 16.85
CA TYR A 244 1.53 9.13 15.47
C TYR A 244 0.31 8.73 14.62
N GLN A 245 -0.47 7.76 15.11
CA GLN A 245 -1.67 7.30 14.43
C GLN A 245 -2.70 8.42 14.28
N LYS A 246 -2.91 9.21 15.35
CA LYS A 246 -3.84 10.34 15.29
C LYS A 246 -3.43 11.35 14.24
N ARG A 247 -2.14 11.67 14.15
CA ARG A 247 -1.62 12.61 13.15
C ARG A 247 -1.88 12.13 11.73
N ILE A 248 -1.69 10.83 11.46
CA ILE A 248 -2.02 10.23 10.15
C ILE A 248 -3.52 10.41 9.84
N LEU A 249 -4.41 10.03 10.76
CA LEU A 249 -5.84 10.12 10.54
C LEU A 249 -6.32 11.56 10.34
N ASP A 250 -5.85 12.50 11.17
CA ASP A 250 -6.16 13.93 11.02
C ASP A 250 -5.65 14.47 9.68
N THR A 251 -4.46 14.05 9.23
CA THR A 251 -3.91 14.45 7.94
C THR A 251 -4.77 13.96 6.79
N VAL A 252 -5.19 12.70 6.81
CA VAL A 252 -6.07 12.15 5.77
C VAL A 252 -7.41 12.89 5.73
N ILE A 253 -8.08 13.04 6.88
CA ILE A 253 -9.39 13.70 6.97
C ILE A 253 -9.33 15.15 6.45
N ASN A 254 -8.24 15.86 6.73
CA ASN A 254 -8.12 17.27 6.38
C ASN A 254 -7.61 17.52 4.94
N ASN A 255 -6.93 16.56 4.32
CA ASN A 255 -6.26 16.74 3.03
C ASN A 255 -6.83 15.85 1.90
N VAL A 256 -7.77 14.94 2.19
CA VAL A 256 -8.43 14.18 1.12
C VAL A 256 -9.13 15.14 0.15
N TYR A 257 -8.83 15.00 -1.12
CA TYR A 257 -9.33 15.92 -2.18
C TYR A 257 -10.39 15.27 -3.09
N TYR A 258 -10.61 13.97 -2.95
CA TYR A 258 -11.68 13.25 -3.67
C TYR A 258 -12.84 12.91 -2.72
N GLU A 259 -14.01 12.79 -3.30
CA GLU A 259 -15.21 12.49 -2.52
C GLU A 259 -15.14 11.07 -1.96
N SER A 260 -15.13 10.97 -0.62
CA SER A 260 -15.17 9.71 0.09
C SER A 260 -15.93 9.84 1.39
N SER A 261 -16.99 9.06 1.54
CA SER A 261 -17.70 8.96 2.82
C SER A 261 -16.85 8.30 3.91
N LEU A 262 -15.85 7.50 3.50
CA LEU A 262 -14.96 6.78 4.41
C LEU A 262 -14.09 7.73 5.24
N TYR A 263 -13.59 8.83 4.66
CA TYR A 263 -12.65 9.72 5.33
C TYR A 263 -13.33 10.88 6.07
N ARG A 264 -14.46 10.62 6.70
CA ARG A 264 -15.16 11.60 7.53
C ARG A 264 -14.93 11.30 9.00
N ARG A 265 -14.99 12.35 9.84
CA ARG A 265 -14.99 12.15 11.30
C ARG A 265 -16.24 11.38 11.71
N HIS A 266 -16.05 10.43 12.61
CA HIS A 266 -17.13 9.69 13.25
C HIS A 266 -17.50 10.35 14.59
N ASP A 267 -18.72 10.09 15.08
CA ASP A 267 -19.21 10.63 16.36
C ASP A 267 -18.51 10.04 17.58
N SER A 268 -17.98 8.80 17.48
CA SER A 268 -17.18 8.21 18.54
C SER A 268 -15.88 9.00 18.76
N PRO A 269 -15.53 9.35 20.01
CA PRO A 269 -14.32 10.11 20.29
C PRO A 269 -13.06 9.37 19.84
N LEU A 270 -12.16 10.09 19.15
CA LEU A 270 -10.80 9.65 18.88
C LEU A 270 -9.84 10.35 19.83
N VAL A 271 -9.23 9.61 20.73
CA VAL A 271 -8.37 10.16 21.79
C VAL A 271 -6.94 9.63 21.70
N ILE A 272 -5.99 10.48 22.15
CA ILE A 272 -4.58 10.08 22.23
C ILE A 272 -4.36 9.33 23.54
N ASP A 273 -3.70 8.18 23.45
CA ASP A 273 -3.22 7.43 24.59
C ASP A 273 -2.16 8.24 25.37
N LYS A 274 -2.49 8.52 26.63
CA LYS A 274 -1.58 9.21 27.57
C LYS A 274 -1.05 8.30 28.67
N GLY A 275 -1.17 6.97 28.50
CA GLY A 275 -0.76 5.98 29.50
C GLY A 275 -1.65 5.88 30.74
N ARG A 276 -2.70 6.69 30.81
CA ARG A 276 -3.71 6.65 31.89
C ARG A 276 -5.09 6.70 31.26
N TYR A 277 -5.94 5.76 31.66
CA TYR A 277 -7.31 5.68 31.17
C TYR A 277 -8.26 6.31 32.20
N PRO A 278 -9.12 7.26 31.79
CA PRO A 278 -10.18 7.77 32.64
C PRO A 278 -11.05 6.64 33.20
N LYS A 279 -11.57 6.81 34.42
CA LYS A 279 -12.44 5.83 35.07
C LYS A 279 -13.60 5.42 34.16
N TYR A 280 -14.17 6.37 33.46
CA TYR A 280 -15.24 6.11 32.49
C TYR A 280 -14.86 5.07 31.43
N TYR A 281 -13.64 5.15 30.81
CA TYR A 281 -13.21 4.17 29.82
C TYR A 281 -12.94 2.79 30.43
N MET A 282 -12.47 2.75 31.69
CA MET A 282 -12.29 1.49 32.42
C MET A 282 -13.62 0.80 32.77
N GLU A 283 -14.68 1.58 32.99
CA GLU A 283 -16.01 1.06 33.30
C GLU A 283 -16.77 0.62 32.03
N HIS A 284 -16.76 1.43 30.96
CA HIS A 284 -17.53 1.22 29.75
C HIS A 284 -16.78 0.45 28.67
N GLY A 285 -15.46 0.36 28.79
CA GLY A 285 -14.59 -0.25 27.79
C GLY A 285 -14.14 0.74 26.71
N PHE A 286 -13.23 0.26 25.83
CA PHE A 286 -12.67 1.05 24.75
C PHE A 286 -12.15 0.15 23.63
N VAL A 287 -11.88 0.76 22.46
CA VAL A 287 -11.10 0.16 21.37
C VAL A 287 -9.77 0.89 21.26
N SER A 288 -8.65 0.18 21.20
CA SER A 288 -7.32 0.77 21.08
C SER A 288 -6.62 0.25 19.82
N LEU A 289 -6.19 1.18 18.95
CA LEU A 289 -5.32 0.86 17.83
C LEU A 289 -3.90 0.67 18.35
N VAL A 290 -3.31 -0.49 18.07
CA VAL A 290 -2.00 -0.88 18.58
C VAL A 290 -1.15 -1.50 17.47
N ARG A 291 0.15 -1.64 17.73
CA ARG A 291 1.11 -2.34 16.87
C ARG A 291 1.72 -3.52 17.61
N GLY A 292 2.29 -4.48 16.89
CA GLY A 292 2.94 -5.67 17.45
C GLY A 292 4.30 -5.40 18.09
N THR A 293 4.53 -4.21 18.68
CA THR A 293 5.79 -3.85 19.36
C THR A 293 5.74 -4.19 20.83
N GLU A 294 6.90 -4.40 21.45
CA GLU A 294 7.02 -4.74 22.88
C GLU A 294 6.28 -3.77 23.82
N ASN A 295 6.29 -2.47 23.50
CA ASN A 295 5.59 -1.48 24.30
C ASN A 295 4.08 -1.70 24.30
N PHE A 296 3.47 -2.00 23.16
CA PHE A 296 2.03 -2.28 23.08
C PHE A 296 1.69 -3.63 23.67
N ILE A 297 2.54 -4.65 23.45
CA ILE A 297 2.37 -5.98 24.06
C ILE A 297 2.38 -5.89 25.58
N SER A 298 3.35 -5.17 26.16
CA SER A 298 3.45 -4.95 27.62
C SER A 298 2.22 -4.24 28.15
N LYS A 299 1.72 -3.25 27.44
CA LYS A 299 0.53 -2.50 27.81
C LYS A 299 -0.75 -3.36 27.81
N ILE A 300 -0.93 -4.24 26.84
CA ILE A 300 -2.06 -5.17 26.79
C ILE A 300 -2.04 -6.10 28.02
N LYS A 301 -0.85 -6.55 28.43
CA LYS A 301 -0.66 -7.42 29.58
C LYS A 301 -1.02 -6.76 30.95
N GLU A 302 -1.24 -5.45 31.00
CA GLU A 302 -1.72 -4.75 32.20
C GLU A 302 -3.22 -4.93 32.45
N PHE A 303 -3.99 -5.42 31.45
CA PHE A 303 -5.43 -5.60 31.55
C PHE A 303 -5.81 -7.05 31.94
N PRO A 304 -6.92 -7.25 32.67
CA PRO A 304 -7.41 -8.58 32.99
C PRO A 304 -7.67 -9.39 31.71
N LYS A 305 -7.07 -10.57 31.62
CA LYS A 305 -7.11 -11.42 30.42
C LYS A 305 -8.54 -11.69 29.90
N ASP A 306 -9.48 -11.95 30.80
CA ASP A 306 -10.85 -12.31 30.46
C ASP A 306 -11.65 -11.12 29.88
N ASP A 307 -11.22 -9.88 30.18
CA ASP A 307 -11.84 -8.64 29.68
C ASP A 307 -11.21 -8.15 28.36
N VAL A 308 -10.10 -8.75 27.93
CA VAL A 308 -9.37 -8.36 26.72
C VAL A 308 -9.85 -9.15 25.50
N ARG A 309 -9.92 -8.46 24.36
CA ARG A 309 -10.01 -9.06 23.03
C ARG A 309 -8.92 -8.46 22.17
N ILE A 310 -8.17 -9.32 21.47
CA ILE A 310 -7.13 -8.89 20.52
C ILE A 310 -7.61 -9.22 19.11
N ILE A 311 -7.69 -8.22 18.26
CA ILE A 311 -7.99 -8.37 16.84
C ILE A 311 -6.69 -8.17 16.07
N TYR A 312 -6.17 -9.24 15.47
CA TYR A 312 -4.99 -9.17 14.61
C TYR A 312 -5.42 -8.96 13.17
N SER A 313 -5.09 -7.79 12.63
CA SER A 313 -5.57 -7.31 11.34
C SER A 313 -4.42 -6.95 10.38
N MET A 314 -3.39 -7.82 10.37
CA MET A 314 -2.22 -7.74 9.48
C MET A 314 -1.93 -9.11 8.88
N TRP A 315 -0.98 -9.18 7.96
CA TRP A 315 -0.54 -10.44 7.38
C TRP A 315 0.01 -11.41 8.46
N THR A 316 -0.47 -12.64 8.44
CA THR A 316 -0.12 -13.64 9.47
C THR A 316 1.34 -14.06 9.47
N GLY A 317 2.06 -13.87 8.36
CA GLY A 317 3.50 -14.15 8.29
C GLY A 317 4.32 -13.39 9.34
N TYR A 318 3.89 -12.19 9.75
CA TYR A 318 4.59 -11.45 10.82
C TYR A 318 4.47 -12.08 12.21
N ILE A 319 3.49 -12.96 12.44
CA ILE A 319 3.31 -13.65 13.73
C ILE A 319 4.45 -14.64 13.95
N GLU A 320 4.86 -15.36 12.91
CA GLU A 320 5.91 -16.38 13.01
C GLU A 320 7.30 -15.78 13.29
N GLU A 321 7.54 -14.55 12.86
CA GLU A 321 8.81 -13.84 13.07
C GLU A 321 8.88 -13.11 14.43
N ASN A 322 7.73 -12.94 15.12
CA ASN A 322 7.66 -12.22 16.40
C ASN A 322 7.14 -13.12 17.51
N LEU A 323 8.07 -13.75 18.24
CA LEU A 323 7.73 -14.69 19.33
C LEU A 323 6.88 -14.06 20.45
N ALA A 324 7.12 -12.78 20.79
CA ALA A 324 6.36 -12.09 21.82
C ALA A 324 4.91 -11.83 21.37
N LEU A 325 4.73 -11.51 20.11
CA LEU A 325 3.41 -11.36 19.51
C LEU A 325 2.68 -12.71 19.46
N LYS A 326 3.35 -13.77 19.02
CA LYS A 326 2.80 -15.13 18.99
C LYS A 326 2.33 -15.58 20.37
N GLU A 327 3.18 -15.44 21.39
CA GLU A 327 2.84 -15.76 22.77
C GLU A 327 1.61 -14.96 23.26
N LEU A 328 1.53 -13.67 22.93
CA LEU A 328 0.41 -12.83 23.27
C LEU A 328 -0.90 -13.35 22.65
N LEU A 329 -0.89 -13.63 21.34
CA LEU A 329 -2.06 -14.11 20.61
C LEU A 329 -2.50 -15.50 21.06
N ASP A 330 -1.58 -16.38 21.46
CA ASP A 330 -1.87 -17.70 22.02
C ASP A 330 -2.42 -17.62 23.46
N THR A 331 -2.06 -16.55 24.18
CA THR A 331 -2.44 -16.37 25.58
C THR A 331 -3.79 -15.71 25.74
N TYR A 332 -4.10 -14.70 24.96
CA TYR A 332 -5.31 -13.89 25.08
C TYR A 332 -6.38 -14.30 24.08
N PRO A 333 -7.69 -14.05 24.33
CA PRO A 333 -8.73 -14.19 23.33
C PRO A 333 -8.40 -13.35 22.10
N SER A 334 -7.99 -14.01 21.01
CA SER A 334 -7.44 -13.38 19.80
C SER A 334 -8.18 -13.85 18.54
N TYR A 335 -8.38 -12.92 17.61
CA TYR A 335 -9.11 -13.14 16.37
C TYR A 335 -8.31 -12.60 15.19
N ILE A 336 -8.17 -13.39 14.13
CA ILE A 336 -7.48 -12.95 12.90
C ILE A 336 -8.54 -12.42 11.93
N CYS A 337 -8.51 -11.12 11.66
CA CYS A 337 -9.44 -10.41 10.79
C CYS A 337 -8.64 -9.60 9.77
N HIS A 338 -8.29 -10.20 8.64
CA HIS A 338 -7.41 -9.58 7.66
C HIS A 338 -7.87 -9.83 6.23
N ALA A 339 -7.87 -8.79 5.40
CA ALA A 339 -7.95 -8.84 3.96
C ALA A 339 -6.64 -8.35 3.35
N SER A 340 -6.20 -8.98 2.28
CA SER A 340 -4.97 -8.59 1.57
C SER A 340 -5.08 -7.17 1.00
N GLY A 341 -3.96 -6.46 0.93
CA GLY A 341 -3.85 -5.22 0.15
C GLY A 341 -3.68 -5.46 -1.36
N HIS A 342 -3.39 -6.70 -1.77
CA HIS A 342 -3.06 -7.07 -3.14
C HIS A 342 -4.20 -7.83 -3.81
N VAL A 343 -4.26 -7.71 -5.14
CA VAL A 343 -5.24 -8.38 -5.98
C VAL A 343 -5.15 -9.90 -5.83
N SER A 344 -6.30 -10.58 -5.75
CA SER A 344 -6.32 -12.04 -5.80
C SER A 344 -5.97 -12.56 -7.19
N LYS A 345 -5.60 -13.83 -7.27
CA LYS A 345 -5.28 -14.45 -8.56
C LYS A 345 -6.46 -14.40 -9.55
N ASP A 346 -7.67 -14.67 -9.07
CA ASP A 346 -8.87 -14.68 -9.92
C ASP A 346 -9.29 -13.25 -10.30
N ASP A 347 -9.20 -12.31 -9.37
CA ASP A 347 -9.42 -10.88 -9.67
C ASP A 347 -8.38 -10.32 -10.65
N LEU A 348 -7.11 -10.76 -10.56
CA LEU A 348 -6.07 -10.35 -11.50
C LEU A 348 -6.39 -10.83 -12.93
N VAL A 349 -6.84 -12.07 -13.07
CA VAL A 349 -7.32 -12.59 -14.36
C VAL A 349 -8.49 -11.76 -14.89
N GLN A 350 -9.48 -11.49 -14.04
CA GLN A 350 -10.63 -10.68 -14.39
C GLN A 350 -10.22 -9.25 -14.80
N PHE A 351 -9.27 -8.65 -14.08
CA PHE A 351 -8.75 -7.33 -14.41
C PHE A 351 -8.05 -7.31 -15.77
N ILE A 352 -7.19 -8.29 -16.05
CA ILE A 352 -6.50 -8.40 -17.34
C ILE A 352 -7.50 -8.58 -18.49
N GLU A 353 -8.55 -9.40 -18.30
CA GLU A 353 -9.61 -9.56 -19.30
C GLU A 353 -10.42 -8.27 -19.50
N MET A 354 -10.63 -7.48 -18.46
CA MET A 354 -11.34 -6.21 -18.51
C MET A 354 -10.53 -5.11 -19.22
N VAL A 355 -9.21 -5.07 -19.03
CA VAL A 355 -8.29 -4.13 -19.69
C VAL A 355 -8.03 -4.51 -21.13
N ASP A 356 -7.99 -5.81 -21.42
CA ASP A 356 -7.73 -6.41 -22.75
C ASP A 356 -6.43 -5.89 -23.43
N PRO A 357 -5.28 -5.93 -22.75
CA PRO A 357 -4.02 -5.40 -23.28
C PRO A 357 -3.42 -6.31 -24.36
N ASP A 358 -2.61 -5.74 -25.27
CA ASP A 358 -1.86 -6.52 -26.27
C ASP A 358 -0.79 -7.40 -25.60
N ILE A 359 -0.12 -6.88 -24.56
CA ILE A 359 0.97 -7.55 -23.83
C ILE A 359 0.77 -7.35 -22.33
N VAL A 360 1.03 -8.39 -21.54
CA VAL A 360 1.05 -8.36 -20.09
C VAL A 360 2.44 -8.66 -19.55
N ILE A 361 3.01 -7.78 -18.73
CA ILE A 361 4.28 -7.97 -18.04
C ILE A 361 3.99 -8.07 -16.54
N PRO A 362 4.07 -9.28 -15.93
CA PRO A 362 3.93 -9.43 -14.48
C PRO A 362 5.20 -8.94 -13.76
N VAL A 363 4.98 -8.16 -12.71
CA VAL A 363 6.01 -7.66 -11.79
C VAL A 363 5.55 -7.87 -10.35
N HIS A 364 6.39 -7.54 -9.36
CA HIS A 364 6.04 -7.65 -7.94
C HIS A 364 5.53 -9.07 -7.58
N THR A 365 6.23 -10.09 -8.06
CA THR A 365 5.85 -11.50 -7.91
C THR A 365 7.06 -12.42 -7.88
N ASP A 366 6.99 -13.47 -7.07
CA ASP A 366 8.05 -14.50 -7.02
C ASP A 366 7.97 -15.48 -8.21
N ILE A 367 6.80 -15.61 -8.84
CA ILE A 367 6.52 -16.65 -9.84
C ILE A 367 5.76 -16.05 -11.05
N PRO A 368 6.37 -15.19 -11.87
CA PRO A 368 5.69 -14.56 -13.01
C PRO A 368 5.21 -15.58 -14.06
N GLU A 369 5.90 -16.73 -14.22
CA GLU A 369 5.50 -17.79 -15.14
C GLU A 369 4.13 -18.41 -14.80
N LYS A 370 3.68 -18.29 -13.56
CA LYS A 370 2.36 -18.78 -13.16
C LYS A 370 1.25 -18.02 -13.89
N LEU A 371 1.41 -16.71 -14.09
CA LEU A 371 0.44 -15.90 -14.84
C LEU A 371 0.36 -16.37 -16.30
N LYS A 372 1.50 -16.64 -16.95
CA LYS A 372 1.53 -17.18 -18.33
C LYS A 372 0.82 -18.54 -18.43
N ARG A 373 0.92 -19.38 -17.39
CA ARG A 373 0.22 -20.68 -17.36
C ARG A 373 -1.29 -20.54 -17.14
N ILE A 374 -1.71 -19.55 -16.37
CA ILE A 374 -3.12 -19.27 -16.07
C ILE A 374 -3.81 -18.62 -17.28
N LEU A 375 -3.10 -17.80 -18.05
CA LEU A 375 -3.59 -17.06 -19.22
C LEU A 375 -2.91 -17.53 -20.52
N PRO A 376 -3.12 -18.80 -20.95
CA PRO A 376 -2.41 -19.36 -22.09
C PRO A 376 -2.77 -18.69 -23.43
N ASN A 377 -3.90 -17.99 -23.51
CA ASN A 377 -4.38 -17.30 -24.70
C ASN A 377 -4.02 -15.80 -24.72
N ARG A 378 -3.35 -15.30 -23.68
CA ARG A 378 -2.86 -13.92 -23.59
C ARG A 378 -1.37 -13.86 -23.83
N ASN A 379 -0.91 -12.76 -24.39
CA ASN A 379 0.52 -12.53 -24.60
C ASN A 379 1.18 -12.08 -23.28
N VAL A 380 1.43 -13.04 -22.38
CA VAL A 380 2.14 -12.79 -21.14
C VAL A 380 3.65 -12.90 -21.39
N TYR A 381 4.33 -11.77 -21.26
CA TYR A 381 5.77 -11.67 -21.48
C TYR A 381 6.51 -11.60 -20.12
N VAL A 382 7.20 -12.69 -19.78
CA VAL A 382 8.03 -12.75 -18.58
C VAL A 382 9.40 -12.20 -18.92
N VAL A 383 9.79 -11.13 -18.25
CA VAL A 383 11.10 -10.48 -18.40
C VAL A 383 11.99 -10.80 -17.19
N ASN A 384 13.31 -10.64 -17.35
CA ASN A 384 14.24 -10.64 -16.23
C ASN A 384 14.57 -9.22 -15.81
N ASP A 385 15.05 -9.07 -14.56
CA ASP A 385 15.54 -7.78 -14.09
C ASP A 385 16.65 -7.26 -15.03
N LYS A 386 16.57 -5.97 -15.36
CA LYS A 386 17.50 -5.25 -16.24
C LYS A 386 17.47 -5.67 -17.72
N GLU A 387 16.56 -6.52 -18.09
CA GLU A 387 16.34 -6.88 -19.50
C GLU A 387 15.46 -5.81 -20.19
N PRO A 388 15.93 -5.15 -21.27
CA PRO A 388 15.13 -4.16 -21.98
C PRO A 388 14.05 -4.81 -22.82
N PHE A 389 12.86 -4.23 -22.78
CA PHE A 389 11.72 -4.60 -23.62
C PHE A 389 11.32 -3.41 -24.47
N ILE A 390 11.29 -3.59 -25.80
CA ILE A 390 10.93 -2.55 -26.78
C ILE A 390 9.49 -2.74 -27.21
N ILE A 391 8.69 -1.67 -27.11
CA ILE A 391 7.27 -1.61 -27.50
C ILE A 391 7.11 -1.05 -28.91
#